data_4a99c4991a0cf71ea4d311772aaf7a29
#
_entry.id   4a99c4991a0cf71ea4d311772aaf7a29
#
_cell.length_a   1.000
_cell.length_b   1.000
_cell.length_c   1.000
_cell.angle_alpha   90.00
_cell.angle_beta   90.00
_cell.angle_gamma   90.00
#
_symmetry.space_group_name_H-M   'P 1'
#
loop_
_entity.id
_entity.type
_entity.pdbx_description
1 polymer ?
#
loop_
_entity_poly.entity_id
_entity_poly.type
_entity_poly.pdbx_seq_one_letter_code
_entity_poly.pdbx_strand_id
1 'polypeptide(L)'
;HKQWNGFQTEAMKSGATSEMINDFSNTLNQLTMTLTRQELYQGLLIVNDLYGKTTDFEKLFKTKSPPDTKKIMYYGRMAVYKSLNHDDFGARDAINNALISWENVKSQVQDTNEAAKVQFSLNELSQAIKEKDPNLIKIKAQIAQKNVQDVIKSMETSKQQQ
;
A
#
# COMPACT_ATOMS: atom_id res chain seq x y z
N HIS A 1 -1.74 19.19 -4.63
CA HIS A 1 -2.15 20.21 -3.64
C HIS A 1 -3.60 20.70 -3.80
N LYS A 2 -4.06 21.11 -5.01
CA LYS A 2 -5.42 21.63 -5.20
C LYS A 2 -6.52 20.68 -4.75
N GLN A 3 -6.45 19.40 -5.16
CA GLN A 3 -7.41 18.37 -4.76
C GLN A 3 -7.37 18.10 -3.25
N TRP A 4 -6.18 18.06 -2.68
CA TRP A 4 -5.98 17.89 -1.25
C TRP A 4 -6.66 19.02 -0.45
N ASN A 5 -6.43 20.29 -0.84
CA ASN A 5 -7.05 21.44 -0.17
C ASN A 5 -8.59 21.37 -0.21
N GLY A 6 -9.16 20.89 -1.32
CA GLY A 6 -10.62 20.69 -1.43
C GLY A 6 -11.14 19.57 -0.54
N PHE A 7 -10.35 18.51 -0.33
CA PHE A 7 -10.76 17.34 0.46
C PHE A 7 -10.64 17.53 1.97
N GLN A 8 -9.72 18.40 2.45
CA GLN A 8 -9.46 18.58 3.90
C GLN A 8 -10.71 18.83 4.72
N THR A 9 -11.58 19.73 4.23
CA THR A 9 -12.82 20.10 4.95
C THR A 9 -13.77 18.91 5.08
N GLU A 10 -13.87 18.07 4.04
CA GLU A 10 -14.73 16.89 4.06
C GLU A 10 -14.15 15.79 4.96
N ALA A 11 -12.83 15.59 4.90
CA ALA A 11 -12.14 14.67 5.79
C ALA A 11 -12.35 15.03 7.26
N MET A 12 -12.22 16.31 7.62
CA MET A 12 -12.48 16.78 8.98
C MET A 12 -13.93 16.56 9.42
N LYS A 13 -14.91 16.82 8.56
CA LYS A 13 -16.32 16.53 8.84
C LYS A 13 -16.58 15.03 9.06
N SER A 14 -15.78 14.18 8.41
CA SER A 14 -15.86 12.72 8.53
C SER A 14 -15.04 12.15 9.68
N GLY A 15 -14.41 13.00 10.51
CA GLY A 15 -13.70 12.59 11.72
C GLY A 15 -12.16 12.58 11.59
N ALA A 16 -11.59 13.12 10.51
CA ALA A 16 -10.13 13.27 10.43
C ALA A 16 -9.66 14.26 11.49
N THR A 17 -8.59 13.89 12.20
CA THR A 17 -7.96 14.78 13.18
C THR A 17 -7.09 15.82 12.48
N SER A 18 -6.84 16.95 13.17
CA SER A 18 -5.88 17.95 12.69
C SER A 18 -4.49 17.36 12.48
N GLU A 19 -4.10 16.36 13.29
CA GLU A 19 -2.84 15.66 13.15
C GLU A 19 -2.78 14.89 11.81
N MET A 20 -3.82 14.12 11.46
CA MET A 20 -3.90 13.43 10.17
C MET A 20 -3.79 14.40 8.98
N ILE A 21 -4.50 15.53 9.05
CA ILE A 21 -4.47 16.58 8.02
C ILE A 21 -3.07 17.17 7.87
N ASN A 22 -2.45 17.53 9.00
CA ASN A 22 -1.12 18.13 8.99
C ASN A 22 -0.04 17.15 8.53
N ASP A 23 -0.11 15.90 8.98
CA ASP A 23 0.83 14.85 8.59
C ASP A 23 0.80 14.59 7.09
N PHE A 24 -0.39 14.44 6.50
CA PHE A 24 -0.55 14.30 5.06
C PHE A 24 -0.04 15.53 4.29
N SER A 25 -0.38 16.74 4.75
CA SER A 25 0.06 18.00 4.15
C SER A 25 1.59 18.14 4.14
N ASN A 26 2.22 17.82 5.28
CA ASN A 26 3.68 17.85 5.41
C ASN A 26 4.35 16.83 4.47
N THR A 27 3.82 15.61 4.38
CA THR A 27 4.32 14.59 3.48
C THR A 27 4.18 15.01 2.01
N LEU A 28 3.08 15.67 1.64
CA LEU A 28 2.88 16.22 0.30
C LEU A 28 3.85 17.36 -0.03
N ASN A 29 4.18 18.21 0.96
CA ASN A 29 5.19 19.26 0.82
C ASN A 29 6.60 18.66 0.65
N GLN A 30 6.94 17.63 1.43
CA GLN A 30 8.20 16.89 1.30
C GLN A 30 8.33 16.27 -0.10
N LEU A 31 7.26 15.67 -0.64
CA LEU A 31 7.27 15.15 -2.01
C LEU A 31 7.63 16.24 -3.01
N THR A 32 7.02 17.42 -2.89
CA THR A 32 7.31 18.55 -3.79
C THR A 32 8.79 18.95 -3.74
N MET A 33 9.36 19.06 -2.54
CA MET A 33 10.79 19.38 -2.34
C MET A 33 11.70 18.31 -2.94
N THR A 34 11.39 17.04 -2.70
CA THR A 34 12.18 15.89 -3.17
C THR A 34 12.18 15.82 -4.70
N LEU A 35 11.03 16.03 -5.34
CA LEU A 35 10.91 16.06 -6.80
C LEU A 35 11.68 17.25 -7.40
N THR A 36 11.67 18.42 -6.75
CA THR A 36 12.44 19.59 -7.17
C THR A 36 13.95 19.31 -7.12
N ARG A 37 14.41 18.50 -6.17
CA ARG A 37 15.81 18.09 -6.03
C ARG A 37 16.19 16.87 -6.89
N GLN A 38 15.24 16.30 -7.62
CA GLN A 38 15.42 15.09 -8.43
C GLN A 38 15.90 13.85 -7.65
N GLU A 39 15.53 13.75 -6.38
CA GLU A 39 15.86 12.64 -5.48
C GLU A 39 14.87 11.48 -5.71
N LEU A 40 15.04 10.72 -6.79
CA LEU A 40 14.06 9.75 -7.29
C LEU A 40 13.69 8.67 -6.25
N TYR A 41 14.67 8.11 -5.56
CA TYR A 41 14.42 7.05 -4.57
C TYR A 41 13.59 7.59 -3.39
N GLN A 42 13.96 8.74 -2.85
CA GLN A 42 13.19 9.40 -1.79
C GLN A 42 11.79 9.77 -2.26
N GLY A 43 11.67 10.24 -3.49
CA GLY A 43 10.38 10.52 -4.11
C GLY A 43 9.46 9.28 -4.15
N LEU A 44 9.98 8.11 -4.53
CA LEU A 44 9.23 6.85 -4.52
C LEU A 44 8.75 6.46 -3.12
N LEU A 45 9.60 6.59 -2.10
CA LEU A 45 9.22 6.31 -0.72
C LEU A 45 8.12 7.24 -0.23
N ILE A 46 8.23 8.55 -0.52
CA ILE A 46 7.25 9.55 -0.08
C ILE A 46 5.91 9.38 -0.81
N VAL A 47 5.91 9.09 -2.12
CA VAL A 47 4.69 8.77 -2.87
C VAL A 47 4.00 7.54 -2.29
N ASN A 48 4.77 6.51 -1.95
CA ASN A 48 4.22 5.31 -1.34
C ASN A 48 3.68 5.59 0.08
N ASP A 49 4.34 6.46 0.86
CA ASP A 49 3.86 6.89 2.18
C ASP A 49 2.54 7.65 2.07
N LEU A 50 2.41 8.58 1.13
CA LEU A 50 1.14 9.25 0.84
C LEU A 50 0.03 8.24 0.51
N TYR A 51 0.34 7.22 -0.31
CA TYR A 51 -0.62 6.15 -0.60
C TYR A 51 -1.02 5.38 0.67
N GLY A 52 -0.07 5.06 1.55
CA GLY A 52 -0.34 4.43 2.85
C GLY A 52 -1.26 5.28 3.73
N LYS A 53 -1.01 6.60 3.81
CA LYS A 53 -1.83 7.55 4.59
C LYS A 53 -3.26 7.68 4.05
N THR A 54 -3.50 7.50 2.74
CA THR A 54 -4.89 7.49 2.21
C THR A 54 -5.74 6.39 2.84
N THR A 55 -5.14 5.27 3.24
CA THR A 55 -5.88 4.16 3.87
C THR A 55 -6.46 4.55 5.24
N ASP A 56 -5.82 5.47 5.95
CA ASP A 56 -6.30 5.94 7.24
C ASP A 56 -7.49 6.91 7.08
N PHE A 57 -7.48 7.74 6.04
CA PHE A 57 -8.66 8.53 5.67
C PHE A 57 -9.81 7.63 5.19
N GLU A 58 -9.53 6.58 4.41
CA GLU A 58 -10.55 5.66 3.91
C GLU A 58 -11.33 4.95 5.04
N LYS A 59 -10.70 4.74 6.21
CA LYS A 59 -11.36 4.18 7.40
C LYS A 59 -12.48 5.07 7.95
N LEU A 60 -12.48 6.35 7.63
CA LEU A 60 -13.52 7.31 8.03
C LEU A 60 -14.77 7.22 7.15
N PHE A 61 -14.70 6.51 6.03
CA PHE A 61 -15.78 6.39 5.06
C PHE A 61 -16.20 4.92 4.91
N LYS A 62 -17.43 4.71 4.44
CA LYS A 62 -17.87 3.37 4.03
C LYS A 62 -17.20 3.03 2.68
N THR A 63 -16.23 2.14 2.70
CA THR A 63 -15.54 1.66 1.50
C THR A 63 -16.05 0.31 1.03
N LYS A 64 -15.94 0.03 -0.27
CA LYS A 64 -16.35 -1.25 -0.87
C LYS A 64 -15.40 -2.38 -0.53
N SER A 65 -14.08 -2.11 -0.50
CA SER A 65 -13.06 -3.03 -0.02
C SER A 65 -12.50 -2.56 1.32
N PRO A 66 -12.04 -3.46 2.19
CA PRO A 66 -11.39 -3.08 3.44
C PRO A 66 -10.15 -2.21 3.14
N PRO A 67 -9.94 -1.07 3.84
CA PRO A 67 -8.75 -0.24 3.64
C PRO A 67 -7.43 -0.99 3.82
N ASP A 68 -7.42 -2.03 4.67
CA ASP A 68 -6.24 -2.88 4.90
C ASP A 68 -5.80 -3.67 3.66
N THR A 69 -6.67 -3.90 2.66
CA THR A 69 -6.25 -4.45 1.36
C THR A 69 -5.24 -3.56 0.65
N LYS A 70 -5.39 -2.24 0.76
CA LYS A 70 -4.45 -1.26 0.20
C LYS A 70 -3.15 -1.17 1.01
N LYS A 71 -3.18 -1.50 2.31
CA LYS A 71 -1.96 -1.61 3.13
C LYS A 71 -1.04 -2.73 2.65
N ILE A 72 -1.59 -3.82 2.12
CA ILE A 72 -0.78 -4.89 1.50
C ILE A 72 0.04 -4.30 0.35
N MET A 73 -0.57 -3.47 -0.49
CA MET A 73 0.10 -2.79 -1.61
C MET A 73 1.17 -1.80 -1.12
N TYR A 74 0.85 -1.03 -0.09
CA TYR A 74 1.78 -0.08 0.53
C TYR A 74 3.03 -0.79 1.05
N TYR A 75 2.86 -1.80 1.89
CA TYR A 75 3.97 -2.54 2.49
C TYR A 75 4.73 -3.37 1.47
N GLY A 76 4.06 -3.98 0.49
CA GLY A 76 4.70 -4.71 -0.60
C GLY A 76 5.64 -3.82 -1.42
N ARG A 77 5.21 -2.61 -1.79
CA ARG A 77 6.06 -1.64 -2.50
C ARG A 77 7.21 -1.16 -1.62
N MET A 78 6.94 -0.87 -0.34
CA MET A 78 7.98 -0.48 0.61
C MET A 78 9.07 -1.54 0.71
N ALA A 79 8.70 -2.83 0.80
CA ALA A 79 9.64 -3.94 0.84
C ALA A 79 10.54 -3.98 -0.40
N VAL A 80 9.96 -3.79 -1.58
CA VAL A 80 10.71 -3.74 -2.85
C VAL A 80 11.68 -2.57 -2.88
N TYR A 81 11.20 -1.35 -2.58
CA TYR A 81 12.05 -0.15 -2.64
C TYR A 81 13.22 -0.24 -1.67
N LYS A 82 12.97 -0.69 -0.44
CA LYS A 82 14.00 -0.88 0.58
C LYS A 82 15.00 -1.95 0.19
N SER A 83 14.54 -3.09 -0.33
CA SER A 83 15.42 -4.17 -0.81
C SER A 83 16.31 -3.72 -1.95
N LEU A 84 15.76 -3.02 -2.95
CA LEU A 84 16.53 -2.49 -4.09
C LEU A 84 17.52 -1.39 -3.69
N ASN A 85 17.33 -0.77 -2.53
CA ASN A 85 18.26 0.20 -1.94
C ASN A 85 19.15 -0.38 -0.83
N HIS A 86 19.23 -1.72 -0.75
CA HIS A 86 20.07 -2.44 0.20
C HIS A 86 19.71 -2.23 1.70
N ASP A 87 18.49 -1.76 1.99
CA ASP A 87 17.93 -1.76 3.35
C ASP A 87 17.25 -3.12 3.63
N ASP A 88 18.06 -4.13 3.89
CA ASP A 88 17.60 -5.50 4.09
C ASP A 88 16.69 -5.65 5.32
N PHE A 89 16.95 -4.90 6.37
CA PHE A 89 16.15 -4.93 7.59
C PHE A 89 14.77 -4.33 7.34
N GLY A 90 14.73 -3.12 6.79
CA GLY A 90 13.49 -2.46 6.47
C GLY A 90 12.67 -3.19 5.39
N ALA A 91 13.34 -3.88 4.45
CA ALA A 91 12.64 -4.70 3.46
C ALA A 91 11.93 -5.91 4.10
N ARG A 92 12.60 -6.59 5.04
CA ARG A 92 12.01 -7.72 5.77
C ARG A 92 10.87 -7.28 6.68
N ASP A 93 11.03 -6.18 7.37
CA ASP A 93 9.96 -5.61 8.21
C ASP A 93 8.73 -5.27 7.34
N ALA A 94 8.94 -4.59 6.24
CA ALA A 94 7.86 -4.21 5.34
C ALA A 94 7.12 -5.42 4.74
N ILE A 95 7.83 -6.48 4.28
CA ILE A 95 7.13 -7.66 3.73
C ILE A 95 6.37 -8.44 4.82
N ASN A 96 6.87 -8.47 6.05
CA ASN A 96 6.14 -9.05 7.17
C ASN A 96 4.85 -8.27 7.46
N ASN A 97 4.89 -6.94 7.42
CA ASN A 97 3.70 -6.10 7.58
C ASN A 97 2.69 -6.29 6.45
N ALA A 98 3.15 -6.55 5.21
CA ALA A 98 2.26 -6.92 4.10
C ALA A 98 1.55 -8.26 4.36
N LEU A 99 2.27 -9.26 4.86
CA LEU A 99 1.71 -10.57 5.21
C LEU A 99 0.71 -10.45 6.37
N ILE A 100 1.01 -9.67 7.41
CA ILE A 100 0.08 -9.39 8.52
C ILE A 100 -1.19 -8.71 7.99
N SER A 101 -1.05 -7.70 7.13
CA SER A 101 -2.20 -7.03 6.52
C SER A 101 -3.05 -7.98 5.68
N TRP A 102 -2.42 -8.94 4.99
CA TRP A 102 -3.11 -9.99 4.26
C TRP A 102 -3.90 -10.92 5.20
N GLU A 103 -3.29 -11.40 6.29
CA GLU A 103 -3.97 -12.25 7.27
C GLU A 103 -5.24 -11.59 7.83
N ASN A 104 -5.23 -10.25 8.03
CA ASN A 104 -6.38 -9.51 8.55
C ASN A 104 -7.57 -9.45 7.57
N VAL A 105 -7.33 -9.61 6.27
CA VAL A 105 -8.39 -9.44 5.26
C VAL A 105 -8.72 -10.72 4.49
N LYS A 106 -7.86 -11.72 4.49
CA LYS A 106 -8.01 -12.92 3.65
C LYS A 106 -9.34 -13.66 3.86
N SER A 107 -9.87 -13.67 5.09
CA SER A 107 -11.15 -14.30 5.40
C SER A 107 -12.36 -13.60 4.77
N GLN A 108 -12.20 -12.38 4.27
CA GLN A 108 -13.21 -11.61 3.59
C GLN A 108 -13.19 -11.81 2.06
N VAL A 109 -12.18 -12.51 1.53
CA VAL A 109 -12.08 -12.85 0.11
C VAL A 109 -12.94 -14.07 -0.16
N GLN A 110 -13.95 -13.91 -1.02
CA GLN A 110 -14.91 -14.99 -1.32
C GLN A 110 -14.30 -16.07 -2.22
N ASP A 111 -13.48 -15.68 -3.19
CA ASP A 111 -12.80 -16.63 -4.09
C ASP A 111 -11.53 -17.18 -3.42
N THR A 112 -11.58 -18.46 -3.04
CA THR A 112 -10.47 -19.16 -2.40
C THR A 112 -9.24 -19.29 -3.30
N ASN A 113 -9.42 -19.33 -4.64
CA ASN A 113 -8.31 -19.38 -5.58
C ASN A 113 -7.60 -18.02 -5.66
N GLU A 114 -8.37 -16.92 -5.67
CA GLU A 114 -7.77 -15.57 -5.59
C GLU A 114 -7.02 -15.39 -4.27
N ALA A 115 -7.60 -15.82 -3.16
CA ALA A 115 -6.94 -15.78 -1.86
C ALA A 115 -5.63 -16.58 -1.85
N ALA A 116 -5.64 -17.80 -2.41
CA ALA A 116 -4.42 -18.62 -2.53
C ALA A 116 -3.35 -17.94 -3.39
N LYS A 117 -3.72 -17.35 -4.53
CA LYS A 117 -2.77 -16.61 -5.39
C LYS A 117 -2.09 -15.46 -4.66
N VAL A 118 -2.82 -14.68 -3.87
CA VAL A 118 -2.24 -13.60 -3.06
C VAL A 118 -1.27 -14.18 -2.04
N GLN A 119 -1.69 -15.20 -1.28
CA GLN A 119 -0.85 -15.83 -0.27
C GLN A 119 0.46 -16.34 -0.86
N PHE A 120 0.40 -17.11 -1.96
CA PHE A 120 1.59 -17.64 -2.62
C PHE A 120 2.50 -16.54 -3.15
N SER A 121 1.94 -15.53 -3.82
CA SER A 121 2.75 -14.46 -4.40
C SER A 121 3.43 -13.59 -3.36
N LEU A 122 2.82 -13.33 -2.20
CA LEU A 122 3.46 -12.64 -1.09
C LEU A 122 4.59 -13.46 -0.46
N ASN A 123 4.40 -14.79 -0.30
CA ASN A 123 5.43 -15.69 0.18
C ASN A 123 6.63 -15.76 -0.80
N GLU A 124 6.36 -15.84 -2.10
CA GLU A 124 7.40 -15.82 -3.13
C GLU A 124 8.17 -14.50 -3.17
N LEU A 125 7.47 -13.36 -3.00
CA LEU A 125 8.13 -12.06 -2.87
C LEU A 125 9.01 -12.00 -1.62
N SER A 126 8.52 -12.52 -0.48
CA SER A 126 9.30 -12.61 0.74
C SER A 126 10.57 -13.43 0.55
N GLN A 127 10.47 -14.56 -0.18
CA GLN A 127 11.63 -15.39 -0.49
C GLN A 127 12.62 -14.67 -1.42
N ALA A 128 12.14 -14.02 -2.48
CA ALA A 128 12.98 -13.25 -3.40
C ALA A 128 13.77 -12.13 -2.69
N ILE A 129 13.14 -11.47 -1.70
CA ILE A 129 13.81 -10.45 -0.88
C ILE A 129 14.96 -11.07 -0.05
N LYS A 130 14.76 -12.28 0.49
CA LYS A 130 15.83 -13.00 1.23
C LYS A 130 16.99 -13.40 0.33
N GLU A 131 16.68 -13.77 -0.91
CA GLU A 131 17.68 -14.15 -1.93
C GLU A 131 18.43 -12.94 -2.50
N LYS A 132 17.89 -11.73 -2.34
CA LYS A 132 18.49 -10.46 -2.77
C LYS A 132 18.75 -10.36 -4.28
N ASP A 133 17.98 -11.09 -5.10
CA ASP A 133 18.04 -10.96 -6.55
C ASP A 133 17.09 -9.85 -7.02
N PRO A 134 17.62 -8.70 -7.54
CA PRO A 134 16.79 -7.57 -7.94
C PRO A 134 15.80 -7.89 -9.06
N ASN A 135 16.14 -8.80 -9.98
CA ASN A 135 15.26 -9.18 -11.09
C ASN A 135 14.11 -10.06 -10.57
N LEU A 136 14.46 -11.02 -9.73
CA LEU A 136 13.45 -11.88 -9.10
C LEU A 136 12.49 -11.07 -8.22
N ILE A 137 13.00 -10.14 -7.41
CA ILE A 137 12.20 -9.23 -6.58
C ILE A 137 11.20 -8.44 -7.45
N LYS A 138 11.65 -7.85 -8.55
CA LYS A 138 10.78 -7.08 -9.46
C LYS A 138 9.67 -7.94 -10.06
N ILE A 139 10.00 -9.14 -10.56
CA ILE A 139 9.03 -10.05 -11.15
C ILE A 139 8.00 -10.51 -10.11
N LYS A 140 8.46 -10.96 -8.93
CA LYS A 140 7.56 -11.44 -7.87
C LYS A 140 6.69 -10.31 -7.29
N ALA A 141 7.24 -9.09 -7.21
CA ALA A 141 6.48 -7.91 -6.81
C ALA A 141 5.34 -7.57 -7.79
N GLN A 142 5.59 -7.65 -9.10
CA GLN A 142 4.56 -7.41 -10.11
C GLN A 142 3.43 -8.43 -10.03
N ILE A 143 3.76 -9.71 -9.83
CA ILE A 143 2.79 -10.79 -9.67
C ILE A 143 1.96 -10.55 -8.39
N ALA A 144 2.60 -10.30 -7.26
CA ALA A 144 1.92 -10.05 -5.99
C ALA A 144 1.00 -8.82 -6.09
N GLN A 145 1.50 -7.73 -6.67
CA GLN A 145 0.71 -6.52 -6.87
C GLN A 145 -0.54 -6.78 -7.72
N LYS A 146 -0.39 -7.52 -8.82
CA LYS A 146 -1.52 -7.88 -9.68
C LYS A 146 -2.56 -8.70 -8.92
N ASN A 147 -2.14 -9.74 -8.21
CA ASN A 147 -3.05 -10.62 -7.47
C ASN A 147 -3.82 -9.84 -6.38
N VAL A 148 -3.15 -8.94 -5.65
CA VAL A 148 -3.82 -8.07 -4.66
C VAL A 148 -4.82 -7.13 -5.33
N GLN A 149 -4.48 -6.55 -6.49
CA GLN A 149 -5.40 -5.68 -7.24
C GLN A 149 -6.64 -6.45 -7.74
N ASP A 150 -6.46 -7.69 -8.18
CA ASP A 150 -7.57 -8.53 -8.64
C ASP A 150 -8.53 -8.82 -7.46
N VAL A 151 -8.02 -9.14 -6.27
CA VAL A 151 -8.82 -9.28 -5.04
C VAL A 151 -9.57 -8.00 -4.68
N ILE A 152 -8.92 -6.84 -4.73
CA ILE A 152 -9.58 -5.56 -4.44
C ILE A 152 -10.75 -5.33 -5.39
N LYS A 153 -10.56 -5.55 -6.69
CA LYS A 153 -11.62 -5.42 -7.70
C LYS A 153 -12.78 -6.38 -7.48
N SER A 154 -12.47 -7.65 -7.16
CA SER A 154 -13.45 -8.69 -6.85
C SER A 154 -14.32 -8.28 -5.65
N MET A 155 -13.70 -7.80 -4.57
CA MET A 155 -14.43 -7.32 -3.39
C MET A 155 -15.30 -6.10 -3.69
N GLU A 156 -14.86 -5.18 -4.55
CA GLU A 156 -15.60 -3.98 -4.93
C GLU A 156 -16.83 -4.32 -5.81
N THR A 157 -16.71 -5.35 -6.66
CA THR A 157 -17.77 -5.79 -7.56
C THR A 157 -18.85 -6.59 -6.81
N SER A 158 -18.45 -7.49 -5.91
CA SER A 158 -19.38 -8.34 -5.14
C SER A 158 -20.35 -7.51 -4.27
N LYS A 159 -19.93 -6.35 -3.77
CA LYS A 159 -20.77 -5.43 -2.98
C LYS A 159 -21.71 -4.55 -3.82
N GLN A 160 -21.64 -4.62 -5.16
CA GLN A 160 -22.61 -3.93 -6.04
C GLN A 160 -23.86 -4.77 -6.32
N GLN A 161 -23.83 -6.06 -6.02
CA GLN A 161 -24.92 -7.00 -6.30
C GLN A 161 -25.81 -7.29 -5.07
N GLN A 162 -25.52 -6.67 -3.93
CA GLN A 162 -26.32 -6.70 -2.70
C GLN A 162 -27.02 -5.35 -2.46
#